data_f805ebdad6d9e220a2d47a30a7c7fba1
#
_entry.id   f805ebdad6d9e220a2d47a30a7c7fba1
#
_cell.length_a   1.000
_cell.length_b   1.000
_cell.length_c   1.000
_cell.angle_alpha   90.00
_cell.angle_beta   90.00
_cell.angle_gamma   90.00
#
_symmetry.space_group_name_H-M   'P 1'
#
loop_
_entity.id
_entity.type
_entity.pdbx_description
1 polymer ?
#
loop_
_entity_poly.entity_id
_entity_poly.type
_entity_poly.pdbx_seq_one_letter_code
_entity_poly.pdbx_strand_id
1 'polypeptide(L)'
;QDINLPTVSDADIIAAARSGGRSCIQIFFIRGGSNYGNRSYFLTHLADTPAHEVIGAFIGQFYDDKEPPAKIMLSEMPEDHRLLSEALTRNAGHKVTLSCPVRGNRRKVTTMALKNAEEALARHLANASSQRHLLRELAVALDLGEPPTRIEIYDNSHIQGKHAVGGMVVAGPEGFEKGAYRRFNIKDEGKFATAIGDDFAMMRQVIHRRFLRALKEDSDRQSGNWPDLLLIDGGVGQLSAVHEALDNLGLVDLKVVAISKGPDRHAGREQFHIRGRNSFTLKPDSAAM
;
A
#
# COMPACT_ATOMS: atom_id res chain seq x y z
N GLN A 1 -7.82 -11.50 24.06
CA GLN A 1 -8.22 -11.13 25.44
C GLN A 1 -9.37 -10.13 25.35
N ASP A 2 -10.49 -10.44 26.00
CA ASP A 2 -11.65 -9.57 26.02
C ASP A 2 -11.32 -8.30 26.82
N ILE A 3 -11.29 -7.17 26.12
CA ILE A 3 -11.12 -5.86 26.74
C ILE A 3 -12.51 -5.35 27.11
N ASN A 4 -12.90 -5.50 28.38
CA ASN A 4 -14.14 -4.97 28.90
C ASN A 4 -13.84 -3.84 29.88
N LEU A 5 -14.45 -2.68 29.65
CA LEU A 5 -14.42 -1.51 30.54
C LEU A 5 -15.84 -1.17 31.00
N PRO A 6 -16.43 -1.95 31.92
CA PRO A 6 -17.84 -1.80 32.28
C PRO A 6 -18.20 -0.42 32.87
N THR A 7 -17.19 0.35 33.31
CA THR A 7 -17.36 1.73 33.81
C THR A 7 -17.23 2.82 32.73
N VAL A 8 -17.03 2.44 31.47
CA VAL A 8 -16.88 3.37 30.35
C VAL A 8 -17.77 2.90 29.20
N SER A 9 -18.87 3.62 28.97
CA SER A 9 -19.82 3.25 27.90
C SER A 9 -19.16 3.34 26.53
N ASP A 10 -18.63 4.51 26.19
CA ASP A 10 -18.03 4.77 24.87
C ASP A 10 -16.71 5.51 25.06
N ALA A 11 -15.65 4.96 24.44
CA ALA A 11 -14.34 5.57 24.42
C ALA A 11 -13.51 5.05 23.26
N ASP A 12 -12.56 5.86 22.80
CA ASP A 12 -11.49 5.39 21.94
C ASP A 12 -10.17 5.41 22.74
N ILE A 13 -9.36 4.37 22.57
CA ILE A 13 -8.06 4.24 23.23
C ILE A 13 -7.00 4.29 22.15
N ILE A 14 -6.14 5.30 22.22
CA ILE A 14 -5.14 5.58 21.22
C ILE A 14 -3.76 5.48 21.85
N ALA A 15 -2.90 4.64 21.28
CA ALA A 15 -1.52 4.49 21.70
C ALA A 15 -0.58 4.57 20.51
N ALA A 16 0.58 5.19 20.69
CA ALA A 16 1.62 5.32 19.68
C ALA A 16 2.89 4.60 20.13
N ALA A 17 3.40 3.72 19.25
CA ALA A 17 4.75 3.21 19.31
C ALA A 17 5.56 3.85 18.16
N ARG A 18 6.85 4.10 18.38
CA ARG A 18 7.71 4.71 17.37
C ARG A 18 9.10 4.07 17.29
N SER A 19 9.70 4.12 16.12
CA SER A 19 11.05 3.66 15.87
C SER A 19 11.59 4.28 14.57
N GLY A 20 12.70 5.04 14.65
CA GLY A 20 13.44 5.55 13.50
C GLY A 20 12.60 6.31 12.46
N GLY A 21 11.76 7.26 12.88
CA GLY A 21 10.90 8.04 11.97
C GLY A 21 9.64 7.30 11.48
N ARG A 22 9.34 6.14 12.05
CA ARG A 22 8.13 5.35 11.81
C ARG A 22 7.34 5.20 13.10
N SER A 23 6.01 5.26 13.00
CA SER A 23 5.12 5.02 14.12
C SER A 23 4.00 4.08 13.74
N CYS A 24 3.52 3.35 14.74
CA CYS A 24 2.23 2.68 14.69
C CYS A 24 1.30 3.32 15.70
N ILE A 25 0.17 3.85 15.23
CA ILE A 25 -0.95 4.22 16.09
C ILE A 25 -1.90 3.04 16.18
N GLN A 26 -2.14 2.55 17.39
CA GLN A 26 -3.15 1.54 17.67
C GLN A 26 -4.36 2.21 18.29
N ILE A 27 -5.55 1.98 17.70
CA ILE A 27 -6.82 2.40 18.27
C ILE A 27 -7.63 1.18 18.68
N PHE A 28 -8.22 1.22 19.88
CA PHE A 28 -9.33 0.36 20.27
C PHE A 28 -10.61 1.18 20.38
N PHE A 29 -11.68 0.67 19.80
CA PHE A 29 -13.02 1.26 19.87
C PHE A 29 -13.83 0.57 20.96
N ILE A 30 -14.14 1.28 22.04
CA ILE A 30 -15.01 0.78 23.11
C ILE A 30 -16.40 1.36 22.90
N ARG A 31 -17.40 0.51 22.79
CA ARG A 31 -18.81 0.89 22.68
C ARG A 31 -19.63 0.03 23.64
N GLY A 32 -20.49 0.67 24.42
CA GLY A 32 -21.25 -0.02 25.46
C GLY A 32 -20.40 -0.78 26.48
N GLY A 33 -19.18 -0.31 26.76
CA GLY A 33 -18.21 -0.96 27.67
C GLY A 33 -17.46 -2.15 27.07
N SER A 34 -17.78 -2.58 25.87
CA SER A 34 -17.17 -3.71 25.16
C SER A 34 -16.25 -3.26 24.02
N ASN A 35 -15.23 -4.05 23.72
CA ASN A 35 -14.36 -3.81 22.57
C ASN A 35 -15.09 -4.10 21.26
N TYR A 36 -15.32 -3.06 20.47
CA TYR A 36 -15.98 -3.12 19.16
C TYR A 36 -15.01 -3.36 18.01
N GLY A 37 -13.71 -3.36 18.27
CA GLY A 37 -12.66 -3.59 17.30
C GLY A 37 -11.44 -2.71 17.55
N ASN A 38 -10.43 -2.93 16.71
CA ASN A 38 -9.22 -2.13 16.76
C ASN A 38 -8.64 -1.94 15.35
N ARG A 39 -7.79 -0.91 15.21
CA ARG A 39 -7.05 -0.65 13.96
C ARG A 39 -5.65 -0.17 14.27
N SER A 40 -4.71 -0.54 13.39
CA SER A 40 -3.34 -0.03 13.38
C SER A 40 -3.15 0.89 12.17
N TYR A 41 -2.52 2.03 12.40
CA TYR A 41 -2.14 3.00 11.37
C TYR A 41 -0.64 3.18 11.41
N PHE A 42 0.03 3.03 10.26
CA PHE A 42 1.47 3.22 10.15
C PHE A 42 1.75 4.59 9.54
N LEU A 43 2.58 5.38 10.21
CA LEU A 43 2.89 6.75 9.83
C LEU A 43 4.40 6.92 9.66
N THR A 44 4.76 7.81 8.74
CA THR A 44 6.15 8.25 8.54
C THR A 44 6.26 9.72 8.96
N HIS A 45 7.29 10.06 9.70
CA HIS A 45 7.57 11.40 10.21
C HIS A 45 9.09 11.59 10.40
N LEU A 46 9.52 12.76 10.85
CA LEU A 46 10.92 12.98 11.19
C LEU A 46 11.35 12.05 12.34
N ALA A 47 12.59 11.58 12.31
CA ALA A 47 13.09 10.57 13.26
C ALA A 47 12.93 10.99 14.74
N ASP A 48 13.06 12.29 15.01
CA ASP A 48 13.02 12.84 16.36
C ASP A 48 11.62 13.27 16.82
N THR A 49 10.57 13.16 15.97
CA THR A 49 9.20 13.52 16.33
C THR A 49 8.74 12.69 17.54
N PRO A 50 8.40 13.30 18.69
CA PRO A 50 7.99 12.56 19.87
C PRO A 50 6.60 11.93 19.73
N ALA A 51 6.29 10.88 20.52
CA ALA A 51 5.05 10.15 20.36
C ALA A 51 3.80 11.01 20.67
N HIS A 52 3.89 11.95 21.58
CA HIS A 52 2.77 12.85 21.89
C HIS A 52 2.41 13.78 20.72
N GLU A 53 3.39 14.26 19.94
CA GLU A 53 3.14 15.04 18.71
C GLU A 53 2.47 14.17 17.64
N VAL A 54 2.96 12.93 17.44
CA VAL A 54 2.36 11.98 16.49
C VAL A 54 0.91 11.70 16.86
N ILE A 55 0.60 11.52 18.17
CA ILE A 55 -0.76 11.32 18.66
C ILE A 55 -1.61 12.56 18.38
N GLY A 56 -1.12 13.75 18.67
CA GLY A 56 -1.84 15.01 18.47
C GLY A 56 -2.22 15.23 16.99
N ALA A 57 -1.25 15.10 16.10
CA ALA A 57 -1.45 15.21 14.65
C ALA A 57 -2.44 14.15 14.13
N PHE A 58 -2.29 12.90 14.60
CA PHE A 58 -3.19 11.81 14.23
C PHE A 58 -4.63 12.08 14.65
N ILE A 59 -4.87 12.50 15.91
CA ILE A 59 -6.21 12.80 16.43
C ILE A 59 -6.86 13.90 15.58
N GLY A 60 -6.15 14.98 15.28
CA GLY A 60 -6.65 16.08 14.46
C GLY A 60 -7.12 15.61 13.09
N GLN A 61 -6.33 14.78 12.42
CA GLN A 61 -6.66 14.24 11.11
C GLN A 61 -7.73 13.13 11.16
N PHE A 62 -7.66 12.27 12.17
CA PHE A 62 -8.55 11.10 12.26
C PHE A 62 -10.01 11.47 12.52
N TYR A 63 -10.25 12.52 13.32
CA TYR A 63 -11.59 12.99 13.65
C TYR A 63 -12.07 14.18 12.81
N ASP A 64 -11.36 14.51 11.73
CA ASP A 64 -11.80 15.55 10.78
C ASP A 64 -13.12 15.17 10.09
N ASP A 65 -13.25 13.90 9.74
CA ASP A 65 -14.42 13.31 9.07
C ASP A 65 -15.21 12.30 9.93
N LYS A 66 -14.89 12.17 11.22
CA LYS A 66 -15.49 11.19 12.14
C LYS A 66 -15.93 11.85 13.44
N GLU A 67 -17.07 11.42 13.96
CA GLU A 67 -17.56 11.87 15.24
C GLU A 67 -16.74 11.22 16.38
N PRO A 68 -16.05 12.02 17.22
CA PRO A 68 -15.29 11.49 18.35
C PRO A 68 -16.22 11.08 19.51
N PRO A 69 -15.89 10.01 20.25
CA PRO A 69 -16.63 9.66 21.47
C PRO A 69 -16.34 10.69 22.57
N ALA A 70 -17.20 10.73 23.60
CA ALA A 70 -17.03 11.63 24.73
C ALA A 70 -15.72 11.46 25.52
N LYS A 71 -15.05 10.31 25.37
CA LYS A 71 -13.78 10.01 26.02
C LYS A 71 -12.77 9.44 25.07
N ILE A 72 -11.57 10.02 25.06
CA ILE A 72 -10.40 9.49 24.32
C ILE A 72 -9.28 9.29 25.33
N MET A 73 -8.80 8.05 25.46
CA MET A 73 -7.71 7.69 26.36
C MET A 73 -6.44 7.49 25.57
N LEU A 74 -5.36 8.13 26.00
CA LEU A 74 -4.10 8.21 25.27
C LEU A 74 -2.95 7.55 26.03
N SER A 75 -1.97 7.00 25.31
CA SER A 75 -0.70 6.54 25.91
C SER A 75 0.17 7.70 26.36
N GLU A 76 0.15 8.81 25.61
CA GLU A 76 0.84 10.05 25.92
C GLU A 76 -0.07 11.25 25.60
N MET A 77 0.04 12.31 26.39
CA MET A 77 -0.81 13.50 26.24
C MET A 77 -0.13 14.48 25.29
N PRO A 78 -0.79 14.91 24.19
CA PRO A 78 -0.30 16.00 23.34
C PRO A 78 -0.14 17.32 24.11
N GLU A 79 0.84 18.12 23.76
CA GLU A 79 1.05 19.42 24.42
C GLU A 79 -0.18 20.33 24.26
N ASP A 80 -0.74 20.40 23.06
CA ASP A 80 -1.92 21.20 22.73
C ASP A 80 -3.25 20.50 23.04
N HIS A 81 -3.26 19.55 24.00
CA HIS A 81 -4.43 18.75 24.33
C HIS A 81 -5.69 19.55 24.66
N ARG A 82 -5.55 20.77 25.24
CA ARG A 82 -6.70 21.64 25.54
C ARG A 82 -7.35 22.15 24.27
N LEU A 83 -6.58 22.71 23.36
CA LEU A 83 -7.06 23.20 22.07
C LEU A 83 -7.68 22.06 21.25
N LEU A 84 -7.02 20.90 21.25
CA LEU A 84 -7.51 19.72 20.56
C LEU A 84 -8.85 19.23 21.15
N SER A 85 -8.98 19.18 22.49
CA SER A 85 -10.23 18.82 23.16
C SER A 85 -11.37 19.82 22.86
N GLU A 86 -11.07 21.11 22.81
CA GLU A 86 -12.04 22.17 22.45
C GLU A 86 -12.49 22.05 20.99
N ALA A 87 -11.56 21.82 20.05
CA ALA A 87 -11.87 21.61 18.65
C ALA A 87 -12.77 20.38 18.45
N LEU A 88 -12.40 19.26 19.07
CA LEU A 88 -13.19 18.01 19.00
C LEU A 88 -14.59 18.20 19.63
N THR A 89 -14.69 18.91 20.75
CA THR A 89 -15.97 19.23 21.41
C THR A 89 -16.87 20.06 20.51
N ARG A 90 -16.29 21.06 19.80
CA ARG A 90 -17.04 21.90 18.87
C ARG A 90 -17.57 21.10 17.68
N ASN A 91 -16.72 20.24 17.09
CA ASN A 91 -17.11 19.42 15.95
C ASN A 91 -18.14 18.34 16.30
N ALA A 92 -18.02 17.74 17.51
CA ALA A 92 -18.92 16.69 17.95
C ALA A 92 -20.28 17.20 18.48
N GLY A 93 -20.39 18.48 18.85
CA GLY A 93 -21.58 19.01 19.53
C GLY A 93 -21.80 18.50 20.97
N HIS A 94 -20.85 17.75 21.53
CA HIS A 94 -20.83 17.28 22.90
C HIS A 94 -19.40 17.34 23.49
N LYS A 95 -19.29 17.32 24.82
CA LYS A 95 -17.98 17.41 25.48
C LYS A 95 -17.11 16.19 25.19
N VAL A 96 -15.94 16.42 24.60
CA VAL A 96 -14.90 15.41 24.36
C VAL A 96 -13.75 15.64 25.34
N THR A 97 -13.34 14.59 26.04
CA THR A 97 -12.28 14.65 27.06
C THR A 97 -11.12 13.76 26.65
N LEU A 98 -9.92 14.36 26.52
CA LEU A 98 -8.66 13.63 26.38
C LEU A 98 -8.11 13.30 27.76
N SER A 99 -7.62 12.07 27.96
CA SER A 99 -7.04 11.65 29.24
C SER A 99 -5.89 10.67 29.01
N CYS A 100 -4.87 10.73 29.89
CA CYS A 100 -3.80 9.74 29.95
C CYS A 100 -3.89 9.01 31.29
N PRO A 101 -4.50 7.79 31.33
CA PRO A 101 -4.73 7.08 32.57
C PRO A 101 -3.45 6.59 33.22
N VAL A 102 -3.26 6.89 34.52
CA VAL A 102 -2.06 6.50 35.26
C VAL A 102 -2.25 5.27 36.16
N ARG A 103 -3.51 4.81 36.38
CA ARG A 103 -3.82 3.66 37.26
C ARG A 103 -5.14 2.96 36.90
N GLY A 104 -5.33 1.77 37.47
CA GLY A 104 -6.57 0.99 37.31
C GLY A 104 -6.74 0.35 35.94
N ASN A 105 -7.94 -0.13 35.63
CA ASN A 105 -8.23 -0.85 34.38
C ASN A 105 -8.02 0.00 33.13
N ARG A 106 -8.28 1.30 33.19
CA ARG A 106 -8.03 2.23 32.08
C ARG A 106 -6.56 2.26 31.71
N ARG A 107 -5.66 2.30 32.70
CA ARG A 107 -4.20 2.21 32.43
C ARG A 107 -3.82 0.87 31.79
N LYS A 108 -4.37 -0.24 32.31
CA LYS A 108 -4.07 -1.58 31.75
C LYS A 108 -4.42 -1.66 30.26
N VAL A 109 -5.59 -1.14 29.90
CA VAL A 109 -6.03 -1.17 28.50
C VAL A 109 -5.20 -0.22 27.63
N THR A 110 -4.84 0.96 28.11
CA THR A 110 -3.93 1.86 27.37
C THR A 110 -2.53 1.24 27.20
N THR A 111 -2.01 0.57 28.23
CA THR A 111 -0.73 -0.17 28.15
C THR A 111 -0.82 -1.34 27.15
N MET A 112 -1.97 -2.04 27.12
CA MET A 112 -2.19 -3.10 26.13
C MET A 112 -2.23 -2.53 24.70
N ALA A 113 -2.90 -1.39 24.50
CA ALA A 113 -2.90 -0.71 23.19
C ALA A 113 -1.47 -0.32 22.76
N LEU A 114 -0.67 0.19 23.70
CA LEU A 114 0.75 0.51 23.43
C LEU A 114 1.55 -0.73 23.05
N LYS A 115 1.42 -1.81 23.80
CA LYS A 115 2.10 -3.08 23.48
C LYS A 115 1.70 -3.61 22.10
N ASN A 116 0.41 -3.53 21.76
CA ASN A 116 -0.05 -3.92 20.42
C ASN A 116 0.55 -3.01 19.31
N ALA A 117 0.68 -1.71 19.58
CA ALA A 117 1.34 -0.79 18.67
C ALA A 117 2.81 -1.14 18.46
N GLU A 118 3.54 -1.46 19.56
CA GLU A 118 4.95 -1.89 19.50
C GLU A 118 5.13 -3.16 18.70
N GLU A 119 4.32 -4.19 18.96
CA GLU A 119 4.35 -5.46 18.25
C GLU A 119 3.98 -5.30 16.76
N ALA A 120 2.96 -4.47 16.47
CA ALA A 120 2.55 -4.18 15.10
C ALA A 120 3.65 -3.43 14.34
N LEU A 121 4.29 -2.44 14.97
CA LEU A 121 5.40 -1.69 14.39
C LEU A 121 6.61 -2.60 14.13
N ALA A 122 6.98 -3.44 15.08
CA ALA A 122 8.09 -4.38 14.92
C ALA A 122 7.86 -5.34 13.74
N ARG A 123 6.64 -5.90 13.63
CA ARG A 123 6.29 -6.75 12.48
C ARG A 123 6.33 -5.97 11.15
N HIS A 124 5.82 -4.75 11.14
CA HIS A 124 5.82 -3.90 9.94
C HIS A 124 7.24 -3.58 9.48
N LEU A 125 8.14 -3.22 10.40
CA LEU A 125 9.54 -2.92 10.09
C LEU A 125 10.31 -4.18 9.62
N ALA A 126 10.07 -5.33 10.23
CA ALA A 126 10.67 -6.60 9.82
C ALA A 126 10.22 -6.97 8.40
N ASN A 127 8.92 -6.85 8.10
CA ASN A 127 8.38 -7.11 6.77
C ASN A 127 8.96 -6.14 5.73
N ALA A 128 9.06 -4.85 6.03
CA ALA A 128 9.66 -3.87 5.14
C ALA A 128 11.16 -4.13 4.89
N SER A 129 11.89 -4.60 5.90
CA SER A 129 13.30 -4.99 5.75
C SER A 129 13.43 -6.22 4.83
N SER A 130 12.61 -7.24 5.04
CA SER A 130 12.55 -8.41 4.18
C SER A 130 12.19 -8.03 2.73
N GLN A 131 11.17 -7.18 2.55
CA GLN A 131 10.76 -6.72 1.23
C GLN A 131 11.89 -5.97 0.49
N ARG A 132 12.62 -5.09 1.18
CA ARG A 132 13.78 -4.42 0.57
C ARG A 132 14.90 -5.37 0.19
N HIS A 133 15.10 -6.45 0.95
CA HIS A 133 16.04 -7.49 0.58
C HIS A 133 15.60 -8.19 -0.71
N LEU A 134 14.33 -8.60 -0.80
CA LEU A 134 13.76 -9.22 -2.01
C LEU A 134 13.88 -8.31 -3.24
N LEU A 135 13.64 -7.00 -3.09
CA LEU A 135 13.77 -6.05 -4.19
C LEU A 135 15.23 -5.88 -4.66
N ARG A 136 16.22 -5.97 -3.75
CA ARG A 136 17.63 -5.97 -4.14
C ARG A 136 17.99 -7.24 -4.93
N GLU A 137 17.57 -8.41 -4.47
CA GLU A 137 17.77 -9.66 -5.18
C GLU A 137 17.10 -9.64 -6.56
N LEU A 138 15.89 -9.07 -6.65
CA LEU A 138 15.19 -8.87 -7.92
C LEU A 138 15.98 -7.95 -8.85
N ALA A 139 16.52 -6.84 -8.35
CA ALA A 139 17.33 -5.93 -9.13
C ALA A 139 18.57 -6.62 -9.72
N VAL A 140 19.25 -7.42 -8.91
CA VAL A 140 20.41 -8.22 -9.36
C VAL A 140 19.98 -9.24 -10.41
N ALA A 141 18.91 -9.99 -10.17
CA ALA A 141 18.42 -11.04 -11.07
C ALA A 141 17.98 -10.50 -12.44
N LEU A 142 17.42 -9.30 -12.48
CA LEU A 142 16.91 -8.64 -13.69
C LEU A 142 17.87 -7.60 -14.28
N ASP A 143 19.03 -7.36 -13.64
CA ASP A 143 20.03 -6.36 -14.06
C ASP A 143 19.43 -4.94 -14.19
N LEU A 144 18.75 -4.52 -13.12
CA LEU A 144 18.06 -3.23 -13.10
C LEU A 144 18.98 -2.05 -12.72
N GLY A 145 20.16 -2.32 -12.15
CA GLY A 145 21.08 -1.32 -11.59
C GLY A 145 20.75 -1.01 -10.13
N GLU A 146 19.55 -0.50 -9.87
CA GLU A 146 19.07 -0.16 -8.52
C GLU A 146 17.80 -0.95 -8.16
N PRO A 147 17.55 -1.20 -6.86
CA PRO A 147 16.31 -1.83 -6.43
C PRO A 147 15.10 -0.96 -6.79
N PRO A 148 14.07 -1.52 -7.44
CA PRO A 148 12.90 -0.75 -7.84
C PRO A 148 12.14 -0.25 -6.62
N THR A 149 11.72 1.02 -6.66
CA THR A 149 10.87 1.66 -5.66
C THR A 149 9.40 1.55 -6.01
N ARG A 150 9.10 1.42 -7.31
CA ARG A 150 7.75 1.21 -7.81
C ARG A 150 7.74 0.18 -8.92
N ILE A 151 6.98 -0.88 -8.70
CA ILE A 151 6.73 -1.95 -9.67
C ILE A 151 5.25 -1.91 -10.04
N GLU A 152 4.96 -1.83 -11.34
CA GLU A 152 3.60 -2.00 -11.85
C GLU A 152 3.46 -3.38 -12.51
N ILE A 153 2.48 -4.17 -12.06
CA ILE A 153 2.22 -5.54 -12.50
C ILE A 153 0.92 -5.54 -13.29
N TYR A 154 0.94 -6.07 -14.49
CA TYR A 154 -0.19 -6.07 -15.41
C TYR A 154 -0.64 -7.48 -15.75
N ASP A 155 -1.94 -7.68 -15.64
CA ASP A 155 -2.64 -8.89 -16.04
C ASP A 155 -3.91 -8.54 -16.82
N ASN A 156 -4.22 -9.32 -17.85
CA ASN A 156 -5.46 -9.22 -18.61
C ASN A 156 -6.34 -10.42 -18.30
N SER A 157 -7.58 -10.17 -17.93
CA SER A 157 -8.55 -11.21 -17.66
C SER A 157 -9.81 -11.04 -18.51
N HIS A 158 -10.36 -12.18 -18.94
CA HIS A 158 -11.64 -12.27 -19.63
C HIS A 158 -12.68 -12.89 -18.72
N ILE A 159 -13.85 -12.25 -18.58
CA ILE A 159 -15.01 -12.86 -17.95
C ILE A 159 -15.92 -13.36 -19.07
N GLN A 160 -15.85 -14.66 -19.35
CA GLN A 160 -16.71 -15.37 -20.32
C GLN A 160 -16.83 -14.69 -21.70
N GLY A 161 -15.74 -14.17 -22.25
CA GLY A 161 -15.72 -13.54 -23.58
C GLY A 161 -16.47 -12.20 -23.70
N LYS A 162 -17.02 -11.70 -22.59
CA LYS A 162 -17.62 -10.36 -22.49
C LYS A 162 -16.98 -9.61 -21.34
N HIS A 163 -16.72 -8.30 -21.54
CA HIS A 163 -16.08 -7.44 -20.54
C HIS A 163 -14.60 -7.78 -20.25
N ALA A 164 -13.76 -7.67 -21.27
CA ALA A 164 -12.33 -7.74 -21.12
C ALA A 164 -11.81 -6.61 -20.22
N VAL A 165 -10.96 -6.96 -19.26
CA VAL A 165 -10.43 -6.04 -18.25
C VAL A 165 -8.95 -6.23 -18.09
N GLY A 166 -8.20 -5.12 -18.14
CA GLY A 166 -6.81 -5.10 -17.69
C GLY A 166 -6.72 -4.69 -16.22
N GLY A 167 -5.95 -5.43 -15.44
CA GLY A 167 -5.61 -5.12 -14.06
C GLY A 167 -4.21 -4.53 -13.96
N MET A 168 -4.03 -3.52 -13.11
CA MET A 168 -2.72 -3.00 -12.69
C MET A 168 -2.62 -3.07 -11.19
N VAL A 169 -1.64 -3.80 -10.70
CA VAL A 169 -1.26 -3.89 -9.30
C VAL A 169 0.05 -3.14 -9.10
N VAL A 170 0.20 -2.47 -7.97
CA VAL A 170 1.42 -1.71 -7.64
C VAL A 170 2.05 -2.28 -6.39
N ALA A 171 3.37 -2.43 -6.43
CA ALA A 171 4.19 -2.86 -5.31
C ALA A 171 5.45 -1.99 -5.18
N GLY A 172 5.95 -1.88 -3.96
CA GLY A 172 7.15 -1.13 -3.63
C GLY A 172 7.84 -1.63 -2.37
N PRO A 173 8.75 -0.87 -1.77
CA PRO A 173 9.53 -1.27 -0.59
C PRO A 173 8.68 -1.59 0.66
N GLU A 174 7.46 -1.10 0.72
CA GLU A 174 6.51 -1.36 1.81
C GLU A 174 5.52 -2.48 1.47
N GLY A 175 5.69 -3.16 0.31
CA GLY A 175 4.80 -4.18 -0.21
C GLY A 175 3.78 -3.65 -1.22
N PHE A 176 2.59 -4.24 -1.23
CA PHE A 176 1.54 -3.89 -2.18
C PHE A 176 0.80 -2.60 -1.83
N GLU A 177 0.74 -1.67 -2.78
CA GLU A 177 0.10 -0.36 -2.67
C GLU A 177 -1.35 -0.41 -3.20
N LYS A 178 -2.27 -0.95 -2.42
CA LYS A 178 -3.67 -1.16 -2.85
C LYS A 178 -4.39 0.11 -3.34
N GLY A 179 -4.06 1.27 -2.80
CA GLY A 179 -4.62 2.57 -3.23
C GLY A 179 -4.22 2.98 -4.65
N ALA A 180 -3.10 2.43 -5.14
CA ALA A 180 -2.58 2.69 -6.47
C ALA A 180 -3.06 1.69 -7.54
N TYR A 181 -3.82 0.64 -7.16
CA TYR A 181 -4.37 -0.33 -8.10
C TYR A 181 -5.32 0.34 -9.10
N ARG A 182 -5.30 -0.12 -10.33
CA ARG A 182 -6.18 0.38 -11.40
C ARG A 182 -6.80 -0.77 -12.17
N ARG A 183 -8.01 -0.53 -12.64
CA ARG A 183 -8.75 -1.40 -13.53
C ARG A 183 -9.01 -0.65 -14.82
N PHE A 184 -8.73 -1.27 -15.95
CA PHE A 184 -8.94 -0.72 -17.28
C PHE A 184 -10.02 -1.52 -18.00
N ASN A 185 -11.16 -0.91 -18.24
CA ASN A 185 -12.15 -1.50 -19.13
C ASN A 185 -11.61 -1.41 -20.55
N ILE A 186 -11.53 -2.54 -21.24
CA ILE A 186 -11.10 -2.60 -22.62
C ILE A 186 -12.25 -2.09 -23.51
N LYS A 187 -11.90 -1.26 -24.48
CA LYS A 187 -12.87 -0.68 -25.43
C LYS A 187 -12.62 -1.28 -26.81
N ASP A 188 -13.69 -1.73 -27.46
CA ASP A 188 -13.65 -2.27 -28.82
C ASP A 188 -13.72 -1.19 -29.90
N GLU A 189 -13.52 0.10 -29.53
CA GLU A 189 -13.66 1.24 -30.41
C GLU A 189 -12.31 2.00 -30.57
N GLY A 190 -12.10 2.55 -31.76
CA GLY A 190 -10.99 3.44 -32.06
C GLY A 190 -9.73 2.74 -32.55
N LYS A 191 -8.58 3.43 -32.42
CA LYS A 191 -7.26 3.00 -32.95
C LYS A 191 -6.76 1.64 -32.41
N PHE A 192 -7.37 1.15 -31.34
CA PHE A 192 -7.06 -0.11 -30.66
C PHE A 192 -8.29 -1.02 -30.60
N ALA A 193 -9.17 -0.96 -31.62
CA ALA A 193 -10.28 -1.93 -31.74
C ALA A 193 -9.70 -3.35 -31.65
N THR A 194 -10.13 -4.10 -30.64
CA THR A 194 -9.64 -5.44 -30.37
C THR A 194 -10.63 -6.45 -30.92
N ALA A 195 -10.17 -7.41 -31.72
CA ALA A 195 -10.96 -8.62 -31.93
C ALA A 195 -11.17 -9.32 -30.58
N ILE A 196 -12.33 -9.88 -30.33
CA ILE A 196 -12.62 -10.67 -29.12
C ILE A 196 -11.54 -11.74 -28.96
N GLY A 197 -10.74 -11.67 -27.87
CA GLY A 197 -9.68 -12.63 -27.59
C GLY A 197 -8.26 -12.19 -28.04
N ASP A 198 -8.06 -10.97 -28.52
CA ASP A 198 -6.72 -10.45 -28.80
C ASP A 198 -6.07 -9.86 -27.53
N ASP A 199 -5.46 -10.73 -26.72
CA ASP A 199 -4.76 -10.37 -25.49
C ASP A 199 -3.61 -9.36 -25.72
N PHE A 200 -2.99 -9.38 -26.89
CA PHE A 200 -1.91 -8.44 -27.24
C PHE A 200 -2.44 -7.04 -27.49
N ALA A 201 -3.54 -6.91 -28.22
CA ALA A 201 -4.19 -5.63 -28.45
C ALA A 201 -4.75 -5.04 -27.15
N MET A 202 -5.30 -5.89 -26.27
CA MET A 202 -5.75 -5.47 -24.93
C MET A 202 -4.59 -4.92 -24.12
N MET A 203 -3.46 -5.61 -24.08
CA MET A 203 -2.28 -5.15 -23.34
C MET A 203 -1.74 -3.83 -23.91
N ARG A 204 -1.65 -3.69 -25.24
CA ARG A 204 -1.29 -2.42 -25.90
C ARG A 204 -2.22 -1.27 -25.45
N GLN A 205 -3.53 -1.51 -25.43
CA GLN A 205 -4.52 -0.49 -25.03
C GLN A 205 -4.33 -0.06 -23.56
N VAL A 206 -4.13 -1.01 -22.64
CA VAL A 206 -3.91 -0.74 -21.20
C VAL A 206 -2.65 0.10 -21.03
N ILE A 207 -1.53 -0.34 -21.57
CA ILE A 207 -0.23 0.35 -21.45
C ILE A 207 -0.29 1.75 -22.08
N HIS A 208 -0.82 1.86 -23.30
CA HIS A 208 -0.95 3.16 -23.95
C HIS A 208 -1.78 4.14 -23.12
N ARG A 209 -2.94 3.72 -22.59
CA ARG A 209 -3.82 4.59 -21.78
C ARG A 209 -3.16 5.00 -20.47
N ARG A 210 -2.48 4.07 -19.79
CA ARG A 210 -1.75 4.32 -18.55
C ARG A 210 -0.67 5.37 -18.75
N PHE A 211 0.19 5.17 -19.73
CA PHE A 211 1.36 6.03 -19.93
C PHE A 211 1.04 7.33 -20.67
N LEU A 212 0.05 7.35 -21.55
CA LEU A 212 -0.47 8.60 -22.11
C LEU A 212 -1.01 9.54 -21.01
N ARG A 213 -1.67 8.97 -19.99
CA ARG A 213 -2.13 9.71 -18.83
C ARG A 213 -0.96 10.18 -17.98
N ALA A 214 0.03 9.33 -17.71
CA ALA A 214 1.21 9.70 -16.96
C ALA A 214 1.99 10.86 -17.59
N LEU A 215 2.18 10.83 -18.92
CA LEU A 215 2.81 11.91 -19.66
C LEU A 215 2.05 13.24 -19.54
N LYS A 216 0.72 13.20 -19.44
CA LYS A 216 -0.11 14.43 -19.25
C LYS A 216 -0.04 14.98 -17.84
N GLU A 217 -0.02 14.10 -16.83
CA GLU A 217 -0.11 14.49 -15.42
C GLU A 217 1.26 14.78 -14.79
N ASP A 218 2.32 14.16 -15.32
CA ASP A 218 3.67 14.17 -14.72
C ASP A 218 4.74 13.89 -15.79
N SER A 219 4.88 14.80 -16.77
CA SER A 219 5.83 14.65 -17.88
C SER A 219 7.29 14.58 -17.44
N ASP A 220 7.62 15.25 -16.35
CA ASP A 220 8.97 15.38 -15.77
C ASP A 220 9.31 14.24 -14.81
N ARG A 221 8.34 13.32 -14.54
CA ARG A 221 8.49 12.15 -13.69
C ARG A 221 8.85 12.46 -12.22
N GLN A 222 8.37 13.58 -11.69
CA GLN A 222 8.72 14.03 -10.33
C GLN A 222 7.72 13.56 -9.26
N SER A 223 6.55 13.07 -9.66
CA SER A 223 5.48 12.70 -8.69
C SER A 223 5.68 11.36 -7.98
N GLY A 224 6.69 10.57 -8.36
CA GLY A 224 6.87 9.18 -7.86
C GLY A 224 5.84 8.18 -8.40
N ASN A 225 4.99 8.58 -9.36
CA ASN A 225 3.97 7.71 -9.97
C ASN A 225 4.48 6.93 -11.19
N TRP A 226 5.75 7.11 -11.58
CA TRP A 226 6.37 6.35 -12.65
C TRP A 226 6.98 5.05 -12.12
N PRO A 227 6.77 3.92 -12.83
CA PRO A 227 7.38 2.66 -12.42
C PRO A 227 8.86 2.58 -12.82
N ASP A 228 9.66 1.97 -11.96
CA ASP A 228 11.03 1.55 -12.27
C ASP A 228 11.04 0.21 -13.04
N LEU A 229 9.97 -0.58 -12.84
CA LEU A 229 9.83 -1.89 -13.45
C LEU A 229 8.36 -2.18 -13.78
N LEU A 230 8.12 -2.66 -15.01
CA LEU A 230 6.85 -3.25 -15.41
C LEU A 230 7.00 -4.77 -15.44
N LEU A 231 6.09 -5.47 -14.74
CA LEU A 231 5.95 -6.92 -14.82
C LEU A 231 4.66 -7.25 -15.59
N ILE A 232 4.77 -8.12 -16.58
CA ILE A 232 3.66 -8.49 -17.46
C ILE A 232 3.38 -9.99 -17.27
N ASP A 233 2.17 -10.35 -16.86
CA ASP A 233 1.76 -11.75 -16.88
C ASP A 233 1.53 -12.17 -18.33
N GLY A 234 2.49 -12.91 -18.87
CA GLY A 234 2.47 -13.34 -20.25
C GLY A 234 3.85 -13.68 -20.82
N GLY A 235 3.88 -14.08 -22.08
CA GLY A 235 5.10 -14.46 -22.78
C GLY A 235 5.67 -13.36 -23.69
N VAL A 236 6.53 -13.79 -24.63
CA VAL A 236 7.21 -12.91 -25.59
C VAL A 236 6.24 -12.06 -26.42
N GLY A 237 5.03 -12.57 -26.71
CA GLY A 237 4.02 -11.82 -27.47
C GLY A 237 3.48 -10.61 -26.69
N GLN A 238 3.15 -10.79 -25.40
CA GLN A 238 2.72 -9.68 -24.52
C GLN A 238 3.87 -8.68 -24.33
N LEU A 239 5.10 -9.18 -24.13
CA LEU A 239 6.28 -8.32 -24.04
C LEU A 239 6.44 -7.42 -25.28
N SER A 240 6.29 -7.99 -26.49
CA SER A 240 6.37 -7.25 -27.74
C SER A 240 5.27 -6.20 -27.87
N ALA A 241 4.05 -6.55 -27.49
CA ALA A 241 2.91 -5.63 -27.51
C ALA A 241 3.09 -4.45 -26.54
N VAL A 242 3.65 -4.69 -25.34
CA VAL A 242 3.98 -3.63 -24.38
C VAL A 242 5.06 -2.71 -24.92
N HIS A 243 6.14 -3.25 -25.46
CA HIS A 243 7.21 -2.43 -26.04
C HIS A 243 6.71 -1.60 -27.22
N GLU A 244 5.89 -2.15 -28.12
CA GLU A 244 5.26 -1.40 -29.20
C GLU A 244 4.46 -0.19 -28.68
N ALA A 245 3.67 -0.38 -27.62
CA ALA A 245 2.90 0.70 -27.02
C ALA A 245 3.78 1.79 -26.39
N LEU A 246 4.86 1.40 -25.71
CA LEU A 246 5.82 2.31 -25.09
C LEU A 246 6.68 3.05 -26.13
N ASP A 247 7.18 2.35 -27.14
CA ASP A 247 7.96 2.93 -28.25
C ASP A 247 7.13 4.01 -28.99
N ASN A 248 5.84 3.77 -29.22
CA ASN A 248 4.91 4.73 -29.82
C ASN A 248 4.68 5.99 -28.96
N LEU A 249 4.96 5.93 -27.66
CA LEU A 249 4.89 7.06 -26.72
C LEU A 249 6.27 7.68 -26.45
N GLY A 250 7.34 7.17 -27.05
CA GLY A 250 8.72 7.61 -26.82
C GLY A 250 9.31 7.16 -25.47
N LEU A 251 8.72 6.14 -24.83
CA LEU A 251 9.11 5.64 -23.50
C LEU A 251 9.99 4.40 -23.62
N VAL A 252 11.16 4.54 -24.25
CA VAL A 252 12.08 3.42 -24.55
C VAL A 252 12.96 3.03 -23.34
N ASP A 253 13.00 3.83 -22.33
CA ASP A 253 13.85 3.67 -21.14
C ASP A 253 13.21 2.82 -20.02
N LEU A 254 11.90 2.59 -20.09
CA LEU A 254 11.19 1.81 -19.08
C LEU A 254 11.60 0.33 -19.14
N LYS A 255 11.93 -0.22 -17.97
CA LYS A 255 12.26 -1.64 -17.82
C LYS A 255 10.98 -2.49 -17.85
N VAL A 256 10.94 -3.45 -18.76
CA VAL A 256 9.79 -4.36 -18.94
C VAL A 256 10.27 -5.79 -18.89
N VAL A 257 9.62 -6.60 -18.06
CA VAL A 257 9.83 -8.04 -17.96
C VAL A 257 8.49 -8.74 -18.07
N ALA A 258 8.38 -9.67 -19.00
CA ALA A 258 7.23 -10.57 -19.05
C ALA A 258 7.56 -11.89 -18.35
N ILE A 259 6.56 -12.44 -17.67
CA ILE A 259 6.67 -13.66 -16.88
C ILE A 259 5.63 -14.65 -17.40
N SER A 260 6.08 -15.77 -17.95
CA SER A 260 5.18 -16.84 -18.39
C SER A 260 5.35 -18.09 -17.54
N LYS A 261 4.28 -18.88 -17.43
CA LYS A 261 4.34 -20.20 -16.81
C LYS A 261 5.24 -21.11 -17.64
N GLY A 262 6.09 -21.86 -16.96
CA GLY A 262 6.91 -22.88 -17.60
C GLY A 262 6.08 -23.99 -18.25
N PRO A 263 6.71 -24.86 -19.07
CA PRO A 263 6.01 -25.90 -19.84
C PRO A 263 5.08 -26.80 -19.02
N ASP A 264 5.48 -27.09 -17.80
CA ASP A 264 4.74 -27.99 -16.90
C ASP A 264 3.73 -27.29 -15.99
N ARG A 265 3.57 -25.94 -16.09
CA ARG A 265 2.70 -25.10 -15.27
C ARG A 265 2.92 -25.25 -13.74
N HIS A 266 4.09 -25.72 -13.30
CA HIS A 266 4.46 -25.78 -11.90
C HIS A 266 5.03 -24.45 -11.42
N ALA A 267 4.61 -24.02 -10.23
CA ALA A 267 5.18 -22.85 -9.56
C ALA A 267 6.69 -23.05 -9.35
N GLY A 268 7.48 -21.99 -9.50
CA GLY A 268 8.94 -22.02 -9.39
C GLY A 268 9.67 -22.42 -10.67
N ARG A 269 8.96 -22.50 -11.82
CA ARG A 269 9.54 -22.74 -13.15
C ARG A 269 9.10 -21.69 -14.17
N GLU A 270 8.81 -20.49 -13.71
CA GLU A 270 8.44 -19.37 -14.55
C GLU A 270 9.59 -19.00 -15.47
N GLN A 271 9.24 -18.59 -16.69
CA GLN A 271 10.18 -18.07 -17.67
C GLN A 271 10.07 -16.55 -17.72
N PHE A 272 11.23 -15.91 -17.62
CA PHE A 272 11.38 -14.46 -17.69
C PHE A 272 11.82 -14.06 -19.08
N HIS A 273 11.17 -13.06 -19.64
CA HIS A 273 11.41 -12.55 -20.96
C HIS A 273 11.74 -11.05 -20.90
N ILE A 274 12.88 -10.67 -21.45
CA ILE A 274 13.36 -9.29 -21.54
C ILE A 274 13.73 -9.02 -23.01
N ARG A 275 13.38 -7.84 -23.50
CA ARG A 275 13.70 -7.45 -24.89
C ARG A 275 15.20 -7.55 -25.15
N GLY A 276 15.60 -8.22 -26.23
CA GLY A 276 17.00 -8.39 -26.61
C GLY A 276 17.78 -9.44 -25.83
N ARG A 277 17.12 -10.20 -24.96
CA ARG A 277 17.72 -11.34 -24.21
C ARG A 277 17.00 -12.64 -24.51
N ASN A 278 17.71 -13.75 -24.43
CA ASN A 278 17.08 -15.07 -24.40
C ASN A 278 16.25 -15.22 -23.14
N SER A 279 15.13 -15.95 -23.22
CA SER A 279 14.33 -16.30 -22.06
C SER A 279 15.16 -17.08 -21.07
N PHE A 280 14.96 -16.82 -19.77
CA PHE A 280 15.68 -17.45 -18.68
C PHE A 280 14.75 -17.81 -17.52
N THR A 281 15.22 -18.66 -16.62
CA THR A 281 14.53 -19.00 -15.37
C THR A 281 15.37 -18.53 -14.19
N LEU A 282 14.72 -18.13 -13.12
CA LEU A 282 15.39 -17.93 -11.84
C LEU A 282 15.51 -19.27 -11.10
N LYS A 283 16.48 -19.40 -10.21
CA LYS A 283 16.58 -20.59 -9.36
C LYS A 283 15.37 -20.61 -8.41
N PRO A 284 14.73 -21.76 -8.19
CA PRO A 284 13.55 -21.88 -7.32
C PRO A 284 13.79 -21.45 -5.86
N ASP A 285 15.02 -21.49 -5.40
CA ASP A 285 15.46 -21.05 -4.07
C ASP A 285 15.95 -19.58 -4.04
N SER A 286 15.86 -18.88 -5.16
CA SER A 286 16.21 -17.47 -5.24
C SER A 286 15.18 -16.61 -4.51
N ALA A 287 15.64 -15.65 -3.73
CA ALA A 287 14.78 -14.66 -3.08
C ALA A 287 14.03 -13.75 -4.07
N ALA A 288 14.46 -13.74 -5.35
CA ALA A 288 13.80 -12.99 -6.43
C ALA A 288 12.61 -13.74 -7.07
N MET A 289 12.43 -15.03 -6.72
CA MET A 289 11.35 -15.89 -7.19
C MET A 289 10.14 -15.79 -6.27
#